data_ae7fcbdc7209668208e4ace458f39269
#
_entry.id   ae7fcbdc7209668208e4ace458f39269
#
_cell.length_a   1.000
_cell.length_b   1.000
_cell.length_c   1.000
_cell.angle_alpha   90.00
_cell.angle_beta   90.00
_cell.angle_gamma   90.00
#
_symmetry.space_group_name_H-M   'P 1'
#
loop_
_entity.id
_entity.type
_entity.pdbx_description
1 polymer ?
#
loop_
_entity_poly.entity_id
_entity_poly.type
_entity_poly.pdbx_seq_one_letter_code
_entity_poly.pdbx_strand_id
1 'polypeptide(L)'
;MSGRTELIAAAEPVAGLTTPVIAADHEAMLRSTDPDIERNKRLCYDMYRIVLQAGRADRVSDFIGPDYIQHNPNVVSGRDALAAFIRSSRPEREIEPAIRLPLIAIVAERDMVQFTFVRPERDADDAPYHTSWFDLFRIEDGKIVEHWDPALKSAEMLKLDPNQRRLAT
;
A
#
# COMPACT_ATOMS: atom_id res chain seq x y z
N MET A 1 23.79 -10.72 13.83
CA MET A 1 23.14 -9.53 14.45
C MET A 1 21.68 -9.86 14.66
N SER A 2 21.11 -9.57 15.84
CA SER A 2 19.71 -9.88 16.17
C SER A 2 18.81 -9.10 15.20
N GLY A 3 18.08 -9.80 14.34
CA GLY A 3 17.17 -9.22 13.36
C GLY A 3 15.84 -8.73 13.96
N ARG A 4 15.89 -8.04 15.12
CA ARG A 4 14.69 -7.44 15.69
C ARG A 4 14.34 -6.14 14.96
N THR A 5 13.08 -6.01 14.58
CA THR A 5 12.50 -4.74 14.12
C THR A 5 12.46 -3.76 15.29
N GLU A 6 13.07 -2.60 15.13
CA GLU A 6 12.94 -1.50 16.06
C GLU A 6 11.63 -0.76 15.79
N LEU A 7 10.76 -0.71 16.79
CA LEU A 7 9.49 -0.01 16.74
C LEU A 7 9.51 1.17 17.71
N ILE A 8 8.98 2.30 17.28
CA ILE A 8 8.81 3.52 18.09
C ILE A 8 7.33 3.88 18.17
N ALA A 9 6.97 4.69 19.16
CA ALA A 9 5.61 5.22 19.27
C ALA A 9 5.28 6.07 18.03
N ALA A 10 4.12 5.81 17.40
CA ALA A 10 3.57 6.70 16.39
C ALA A 10 3.16 8.02 17.08
N ALA A 11 3.20 9.12 16.29
CA ALA A 11 2.84 10.44 16.83
C ALA A 11 1.40 10.46 17.36
N GLU A 12 1.20 11.16 18.49
CA GLU A 12 -0.05 11.47 19.17
C GLU A 12 -0.86 10.25 19.68
N PRO A 13 -0.79 9.95 20.97
CA PRO A 13 -1.71 8.98 21.58
C PRO A 13 -3.13 9.55 21.58
N VAL A 14 -4.09 8.74 21.12
CA VAL A 14 -5.51 9.02 21.35
C VAL A 14 -5.84 8.66 22.81
N ALA A 15 -6.47 9.59 23.52
CA ALA A 15 -6.79 9.40 24.95
C ALA A 15 -7.57 8.10 25.18
N GLY A 16 -7.07 7.27 26.11
CA GLY A 16 -7.68 5.98 26.46
C GLY A 16 -7.34 4.80 25.54
N LEU A 17 -6.56 5.01 24.46
CA LEU A 17 -6.12 3.95 23.57
C LEU A 17 -4.62 3.65 23.75
N THR A 18 -4.25 2.41 23.42
CA THR A 18 -2.83 2.05 23.32
C THR A 18 -2.18 2.85 22.19
N THR A 19 -1.08 3.53 22.47
CA THR A 19 -0.31 4.24 21.45
C THR A 19 0.17 3.25 20.38
N PRO A 20 -0.18 3.45 19.11
CA PRO A 20 0.30 2.58 18.05
C PRO A 20 1.81 2.72 17.87
N VAL A 21 2.45 1.69 17.35
CA VAL A 21 3.89 1.68 17.08
C VAL A 21 4.17 1.58 15.58
N ILE A 22 5.27 2.19 15.17
CA ILE A 22 5.72 2.20 13.77
C ILE A 22 7.21 1.82 13.69
N ALA A 23 7.66 1.45 12.50
CA ALA A 23 9.06 1.18 12.24
C ALA A 23 9.92 2.45 12.44
N ALA A 24 10.99 2.33 13.21
CA ALA A 24 11.94 3.43 13.41
C ALA A 24 12.78 3.73 12.17
N ASP A 25 13.08 2.70 11.37
CA ASP A 25 13.96 2.76 10.19
C ASP A 25 13.35 1.97 9.03
N HIS A 26 12.83 2.69 8.03
CA HIS A 26 12.27 2.09 6.82
C HIS A 26 13.36 1.40 5.98
N GLU A 27 14.58 1.94 5.93
CA GLU A 27 15.67 1.33 5.19
C GLU A 27 16.08 -0.02 5.77
N ALA A 28 16.04 -0.19 7.09
CA ALA A 28 16.25 -1.49 7.72
C ALA A 28 15.18 -2.51 7.31
N MET A 29 13.94 -2.07 7.11
CA MET A 29 12.84 -2.92 6.64
C MET A 29 13.01 -3.38 5.19
N LEU A 30 13.64 -2.54 4.36
CA LEU A 30 13.84 -2.84 2.94
C LEU A 30 14.94 -3.86 2.70
N ARG A 31 15.97 -3.90 3.55
CA ARG A 31 17.11 -4.82 3.39
C ARG A 31 16.71 -6.28 3.48
N SER A 32 17.41 -7.11 2.72
CA SER A 32 17.33 -8.57 2.78
C SER A 32 18.69 -9.18 2.43
N THR A 33 18.94 -10.40 2.90
CA THR A 33 20.07 -11.21 2.42
C THR A 33 19.82 -11.83 1.05
N ASP A 34 18.55 -11.89 0.65
CA ASP A 34 18.11 -12.27 -0.69
C ASP A 34 17.92 -11.01 -1.53
N PRO A 35 18.71 -10.82 -2.62
CA PRO A 35 18.65 -9.61 -3.43
C PRO A 35 17.32 -9.47 -4.20
N ASP A 36 16.62 -10.55 -4.50
CA ASP A 36 15.34 -10.51 -5.18
C ASP A 36 14.25 -10.02 -4.22
N ILE A 37 14.27 -10.47 -2.98
CA ILE A 37 13.39 -9.98 -1.93
C ILE A 37 13.64 -8.49 -1.64
N GLU A 38 14.90 -8.08 -1.54
CA GLU A 38 15.23 -6.65 -1.34
C GLU A 38 14.72 -5.80 -2.50
N ARG A 39 14.95 -6.23 -3.74
CA ARG A 39 14.48 -5.53 -4.94
C ARG A 39 12.96 -5.41 -4.96
N ASN A 40 12.24 -6.47 -4.63
CA ASN A 40 10.78 -6.48 -4.62
C ASN A 40 10.21 -5.54 -3.55
N LYS A 41 10.80 -5.53 -2.34
CA LYS A 41 10.42 -4.56 -1.29
C LYS A 41 10.64 -3.11 -1.75
N ARG A 42 11.79 -2.81 -2.37
CA ARG A 42 12.10 -1.47 -2.88
C ARG A 42 11.16 -1.04 -4.00
N LEU A 43 10.83 -1.94 -4.93
CA LEU A 43 9.86 -1.70 -5.99
C LEU A 43 8.51 -1.23 -5.40
N CYS A 44 7.97 -1.98 -4.44
CA CYS A 44 6.70 -1.63 -3.80
C CYS A 44 6.80 -0.34 -2.98
N TYR A 45 7.91 -0.12 -2.28
CA TYR A 45 8.15 1.09 -1.50
C TYR A 45 8.21 2.34 -2.38
N ASP A 46 8.93 2.25 -3.51
CA ASP A 46 9.02 3.34 -4.48
C ASP A 46 7.69 3.62 -5.17
N MET A 47 6.92 2.58 -5.48
CA MET A 47 5.56 2.75 -5.98
C MET A 47 4.69 3.55 -4.98
N TYR A 48 4.80 3.24 -3.69
CA TYR A 48 4.08 3.97 -2.64
C TYR A 48 4.44 5.44 -2.60
N ARG A 49 5.73 5.77 -2.48
CA ARG A 49 6.17 7.16 -2.33
C ARG A 49 6.01 7.99 -3.61
N ILE A 50 6.20 7.37 -4.80
CA ILE A 50 6.18 8.07 -6.09
C ILE A 50 4.75 8.13 -6.65
N VAL A 51 4.06 7.00 -6.72
CA VAL A 51 2.74 6.94 -7.35
C VAL A 51 1.65 7.33 -6.37
N LEU A 52 1.60 6.69 -5.20
CA LEU A 52 0.49 6.89 -4.27
C LEU A 52 0.63 8.17 -3.45
N GLN A 53 1.82 8.48 -2.92
CA GLN A 53 2.04 9.63 -2.06
C GLN A 53 2.25 10.92 -2.86
N ALA A 54 3.12 10.89 -3.88
CA ALA A 54 3.40 12.06 -4.70
C ALA A 54 2.42 12.25 -5.88
N GLY A 55 1.46 11.34 -6.08
CA GLY A 55 0.41 11.47 -7.10
C GLY A 55 0.92 11.38 -8.54
N ARG A 56 2.09 10.76 -8.77
CA ARG A 56 2.73 10.71 -10.08
C ARG A 56 2.10 9.62 -10.96
N ALA A 57 0.93 9.94 -11.53
CA ALA A 57 0.21 9.04 -12.45
C ALA A 57 1.00 8.71 -13.73
N ASP A 58 1.89 9.60 -14.16
CA ASP A 58 2.81 9.42 -15.29
C ASP A 58 3.86 8.31 -15.04
N ARG A 59 4.13 7.98 -13.76
CA ARG A 59 5.11 7.01 -13.35
C ARG A 59 4.54 5.61 -13.04
N VAL A 60 3.22 5.42 -13.17
CA VAL A 60 2.56 4.13 -12.87
C VAL A 60 3.18 2.98 -13.65
N SER A 61 3.52 3.17 -14.93
CA SER A 61 4.11 2.13 -15.78
C SER A 61 5.53 1.70 -15.37
N ASP A 62 6.21 2.49 -14.54
CA ASP A 62 7.53 2.12 -14.01
C ASP A 62 7.41 0.96 -13.00
N PHE A 63 6.26 0.83 -12.34
CA PHE A 63 6.02 -0.09 -11.23
C PHE A 63 4.98 -1.17 -11.54
N ILE A 64 3.96 -0.85 -12.31
CA ILE A 64 2.76 -1.67 -12.52
C ILE A 64 2.79 -2.36 -13.87
N GLY A 65 2.51 -3.66 -13.88
CA GLY A 65 2.39 -4.44 -15.11
C GLY A 65 1.15 -4.05 -15.93
N PRO A 66 1.15 -4.33 -17.26
CA PRO A 66 0.04 -3.94 -18.14
C PRO A 66 -1.29 -4.57 -17.74
N ASP A 67 -1.26 -5.84 -17.33
CA ASP A 67 -2.43 -6.65 -16.97
C ASP A 67 -2.68 -6.70 -15.46
N TYR A 68 -2.31 -5.63 -14.75
CA TYR A 68 -2.46 -5.50 -13.31
C TYR A 68 -3.88 -5.82 -12.81
N ILE A 69 -3.98 -6.70 -11.81
CA ILE A 69 -5.23 -7.09 -11.18
C ILE A 69 -5.35 -6.42 -9.81
N GLN A 70 -6.46 -5.71 -9.62
CA GLN A 70 -6.80 -5.08 -8.36
C GLN A 70 -7.91 -5.88 -7.68
N HIS A 71 -7.65 -6.34 -6.45
CA HIS A 71 -8.64 -7.07 -5.64
C HIS A 71 -9.42 -6.18 -4.67
N ASN A 72 -9.07 -4.88 -4.57
CA ASN A 72 -9.92 -3.91 -3.86
C ASN A 72 -11.24 -3.74 -4.61
N PRO A 73 -12.40 -3.97 -3.97
CA PRO A 73 -13.69 -3.93 -4.63
C PRO A 73 -14.12 -2.53 -5.09
N ASN A 74 -13.36 -1.50 -4.77
CA ASN A 74 -13.65 -0.10 -5.12
C ASN A 74 -12.77 0.44 -6.25
N VAL A 75 -11.83 -0.34 -6.77
CA VAL A 75 -10.86 0.10 -7.77
C VAL A 75 -10.85 -0.85 -8.97
N VAL A 76 -10.87 -0.28 -10.16
CA VAL A 76 -10.85 -1.04 -11.41
C VAL A 76 -9.47 -1.63 -11.67
N SER A 77 -9.41 -2.89 -12.11
CA SER A 77 -8.18 -3.56 -12.56
C SER A 77 -7.63 -2.95 -13.84
N GLY A 78 -6.32 -3.09 -14.03
CA GLY A 78 -5.59 -2.58 -15.18
C GLY A 78 -4.70 -1.38 -14.82
N ARG A 79 -3.49 -1.37 -15.39
CA ARG A 79 -2.51 -0.31 -15.17
C ARG A 79 -3.04 1.08 -15.53
N ASP A 80 -3.70 1.19 -16.67
CA ASP A 80 -4.22 2.47 -17.16
C ASP A 80 -5.40 2.97 -16.29
N ALA A 81 -6.22 2.04 -15.78
CA ALA A 81 -7.29 2.37 -14.83
C ALA A 81 -6.70 2.90 -13.51
N LEU A 82 -5.63 2.29 -13.00
CA LEU A 82 -4.92 2.79 -11.82
C LEU A 82 -4.34 4.19 -12.08
N ALA A 83 -3.70 4.40 -13.23
CA ALA A 83 -3.15 5.72 -13.59
C ALA A 83 -4.24 6.80 -13.67
N ALA A 84 -5.40 6.47 -14.24
CA ALA A 84 -6.56 7.37 -14.29
C ALA A 84 -7.10 7.67 -12.88
N PHE A 85 -7.21 6.66 -12.03
CA PHE A 85 -7.62 6.83 -10.63
C PHE A 85 -6.66 7.76 -9.86
N ILE A 86 -5.35 7.54 -9.97
CA ILE A 86 -4.35 8.41 -9.31
C ILE A 86 -4.49 9.86 -9.79
N ARG A 87 -4.57 10.06 -11.11
CA ARG A 87 -4.70 11.40 -11.71
C ARG A 87 -5.94 12.15 -11.23
N SER A 88 -7.06 11.44 -11.04
CA SER A 88 -8.33 12.06 -10.62
C SER A 88 -8.43 12.29 -9.11
N SER A 89 -7.74 11.48 -8.31
CA SER A 89 -7.91 11.46 -6.85
C SER A 89 -6.77 12.10 -6.06
N ARG A 90 -5.61 12.35 -6.69
CA ARG A 90 -4.40 12.80 -5.99
C ARG A 90 -3.73 13.95 -6.73
N PRO A 91 -3.50 15.10 -6.08
CA PRO A 91 -2.67 16.17 -6.65
C PRO A 91 -1.21 15.72 -6.73
N GLU A 92 -0.53 16.08 -7.80
CA GLU A 92 0.92 15.88 -7.91
C GLU A 92 1.67 16.68 -6.86
N ARG A 93 2.69 16.08 -6.27
CA ARG A 93 3.54 16.66 -5.21
C ARG A 93 4.99 16.30 -5.46
N GLU A 94 5.88 16.91 -4.67
CA GLU A 94 7.28 16.53 -4.60
C GLU A 94 7.42 15.06 -4.12
N ILE A 95 8.37 14.34 -4.73
CA ILE A 95 8.68 12.97 -4.36
C ILE A 95 9.59 13.01 -3.12
N GLU A 96 9.05 12.61 -2.00
CA GLU A 96 9.80 12.54 -0.75
C GLU A 96 10.66 11.28 -0.65
N PRO A 97 11.72 11.31 0.16
CA PRO A 97 12.61 10.16 0.32
C PRO A 97 11.95 8.98 1.05
N ALA A 98 10.92 9.23 1.87
CA ALA A 98 10.24 8.23 2.67
C ALA A 98 8.71 8.31 2.54
N ILE A 99 8.06 7.17 2.81
CA ILE A 99 6.61 7.08 2.97
C ILE A 99 6.20 7.81 4.25
N ARG A 100 5.17 8.66 4.19
CA ARG A 100 4.60 9.36 5.36
C ARG A 100 3.61 8.52 6.14
N LEU A 101 2.95 7.56 5.47
CA LEU A 101 2.02 6.68 6.15
C LEU A 101 2.73 5.96 7.30
N PRO A 102 2.08 5.80 8.46
CA PRO A 102 2.68 5.21 9.65
C PRO A 102 2.92 3.71 9.46
N LEU A 103 4.07 3.38 8.88
CA LEU A 103 4.48 2.04 8.49
C LEU A 103 4.90 1.23 9.72
N ILE A 104 4.29 0.06 9.91
CA ILE A 104 4.65 -0.88 10.99
C ILE A 104 5.71 -1.86 10.50
N ALA A 105 5.48 -2.48 9.34
CA ALA A 105 6.35 -3.53 8.81
C ALA A 105 6.28 -3.64 7.29
N ILE A 106 7.38 -4.14 6.71
CA ILE A 106 7.45 -4.67 5.35
C ILE A 106 7.95 -6.11 5.45
N VAL A 107 7.11 -7.07 5.08
CA VAL A 107 7.47 -8.49 5.01
C VAL A 107 7.39 -8.96 3.57
N ALA A 108 8.27 -9.88 3.17
CA ALA A 108 8.25 -10.43 1.82
C ALA A 108 8.75 -11.86 1.82
N GLU A 109 8.15 -12.67 0.96
CA GLU A 109 8.56 -14.04 0.69
C GLU A 109 8.30 -14.33 -0.79
N ARG A 110 9.31 -14.84 -1.50
CA ARG A 110 9.24 -15.13 -2.94
C ARG A 110 8.88 -13.88 -3.74
N ASP A 111 7.77 -13.93 -4.47
CA ASP A 111 7.22 -12.86 -5.30
C ASP A 111 6.17 -11.99 -4.58
N MET A 112 5.97 -12.21 -3.26
CA MET A 112 4.96 -11.50 -2.48
C MET A 112 5.60 -10.49 -1.53
N VAL A 113 5.04 -9.28 -1.47
CA VAL A 113 5.44 -8.22 -0.54
C VAL A 113 4.22 -7.67 0.16
N GLN A 114 4.26 -7.62 1.50
CA GLN A 114 3.20 -7.04 2.32
C GLN A 114 3.70 -5.83 3.09
N PHE A 115 2.93 -4.76 3.04
CA PHE A 115 3.05 -3.59 3.90
C PHE A 115 1.98 -3.63 4.99
N THR A 116 2.34 -3.22 6.18
CA THR A 116 1.41 -3.07 7.30
C THR A 116 1.52 -1.65 7.84
N PHE A 117 0.40 -0.94 7.91
CA PHE A 117 0.31 0.43 8.39
C PHE A 117 -0.62 0.54 9.60
N VAL A 118 -0.39 1.54 10.45
CA VAL A 118 -1.41 2.01 11.38
C VAL A 118 -2.48 2.75 10.58
N ARG A 119 -3.74 2.45 10.83
CA ARG A 119 -4.86 3.13 10.22
C ARG A 119 -5.73 3.79 11.29
N PRO A 120 -5.83 5.13 11.30
CA PRO A 120 -6.79 5.83 12.12
C PRO A 120 -8.20 5.67 11.53
N GLU A 121 -9.16 5.40 12.37
CA GLU A 121 -10.58 5.21 12.04
C GLU A 121 -11.46 5.91 13.06
N ARG A 122 -12.77 5.96 12.77
CA ARG A 122 -13.80 6.42 13.69
C ARG A 122 -14.91 5.37 13.77
N ASP A 123 -15.41 5.18 14.99
CA ASP A 123 -16.55 4.28 15.21
C ASP A 123 -17.90 4.98 14.88
N ALA A 124 -19.01 4.28 15.16
CA ALA A 124 -20.35 4.79 14.90
C ALA A 124 -20.71 6.07 15.69
N ASP A 125 -20.05 6.30 16.81
CA ASP A 125 -20.22 7.46 17.68
C ASP A 125 -19.19 8.57 17.38
N ASP A 126 -18.49 8.47 16.23
CA ASP A 126 -17.40 9.36 15.80
C ASP A 126 -16.18 9.36 16.73
N ALA A 127 -16.06 8.38 17.63
CA ALA A 127 -14.90 8.26 18.50
C ALA A 127 -13.69 7.69 17.72
N PRO A 128 -12.50 8.31 17.86
CA PRO A 128 -11.32 7.87 17.13
C PRO A 128 -10.77 6.56 17.71
N TYR A 129 -10.33 5.66 16.83
CA TYR A 129 -9.57 4.46 17.20
C TYR A 129 -8.51 4.16 16.14
N HIS A 130 -7.61 3.22 16.45
CA HIS A 130 -6.61 2.75 15.49
C HIS A 130 -6.83 1.27 15.17
N THR A 131 -6.64 0.94 13.90
CA THR A 131 -6.57 -0.43 13.39
C THR A 131 -5.36 -0.59 12.50
N SER A 132 -5.22 -1.73 11.85
CA SER A 132 -4.14 -1.98 10.90
C SER A 132 -4.69 -2.05 9.48
N TRP A 133 -3.92 -1.53 8.53
CA TRP A 133 -4.16 -1.69 7.12
C TRP A 133 -3.06 -2.55 6.51
N PHE A 134 -3.43 -3.41 5.59
CA PHE A 134 -2.53 -4.34 4.91
C PHE A 134 -2.63 -4.15 3.41
N ASP A 135 -1.50 -3.99 2.75
CA ASP A 135 -1.42 -4.03 1.29
C ASP A 135 -0.49 -5.17 0.90
N LEU A 136 -0.99 -6.12 0.15
CA LEU A 136 -0.24 -7.27 -0.35
C LEU A 136 -0.08 -7.14 -1.86
N PHE A 137 1.15 -7.29 -2.34
CA PHE A 137 1.51 -7.19 -3.75
C PHE A 137 2.12 -8.50 -4.23
N ARG A 138 1.79 -8.91 -5.45
CA ARG A 138 2.54 -9.93 -6.20
C ARG A 138 3.36 -9.27 -7.29
N ILE A 139 4.60 -9.72 -7.43
CA ILE A 139 5.58 -9.17 -8.35
C ILE A 139 5.92 -10.24 -9.39
N GLU A 140 5.94 -9.86 -10.68
CA GLU A 140 6.36 -10.68 -11.79
C GLU A 140 7.14 -9.82 -12.77
N ASP A 141 8.29 -10.31 -13.24
CA ASP A 141 9.18 -9.60 -14.18
C ASP A 141 9.53 -8.15 -13.75
N GLY A 142 9.73 -7.95 -12.44
CA GLY A 142 10.07 -6.64 -11.88
C GLY A 142 8.93 -5.63 -11.91
N LYS A 143 7.68 -6.08 -12.01
CA LYS A 143 6.46 -5.27 -11.96
C LYS A 143 5.48 -5.84 -10.94
N ILE A 144 4.71 -4.95 -10.31
CA ILE A 144 3.56 -5.32 -9.51
C ILE A 144 2.44 -5.73 -10.46
N VAL A 145 1.95 -6.95 -10.33
CA VAL A 145 0.92 -7.51 -11.20
C VAL A 145 -0.41 -7.76 -10.51
N GLU A 146 -0.39 -7.85 -9.15
CA GLU A 146 -1.61 -7.98 -8.35
C GLU A 146 -1.49 -7.24 -7.02
N HIS A 147 -2.64 -6.80 -6.51
CA HIS A 147 -2.75 -6.11 -5.22
C HIS A 147 -4.02 -6.52 -4.47
N TRP A 148 -3.89 -6.76 -3.18
CA TRP A 148 -4.97 -7.03 -2.22
C TRP A 148 -4.87 -6.08 -1.04
N ASP A 149 -6.02 -5.65 -0.55
CA ASP A 149 -6.18 -4.91 0.70
C ASP A 149 -7.50 -5.29 1.39
N PRO A 150 -7.70 -4.97 2.67
CA PRO A 150 -8.91 -5.32 3.42
C PRO A 150 -10.07 -4.34 3.19
N ALA A 151 -10.10 -3.59 2.10
CA ALA A 151 -11.15 -2.60 1.84
C ALA A 151 -12.53 -3.25 1.76
N LEU A 152 -13.48 -2.70 2.51
CA LEU A 152 -14.89 -3.03 2.33
C LEU A 152 -15.43 -2.33 1.09
N LYS A 153 -16.37 -2.97 0.41
CA LYS A 153 -17.05 -2.39 -0.74
C LYS A 153 -17.84 -1.15 -0.30
N SER A 154 -17.61 -0.02 -0.97
CA SER A 154 -18.34 1.22 -0.67
C SER A 154 -19.81 1.12 -1.05
N ALA A 155 -20.64 2.02 -0.51
CA ALA A 155 -22.07 2.03 -0.78
C ALA A 155 -22.39 2.24 -2.28
N GLU A 156 -21.58 3.04 -2.98
CA GLU A 156 -21.70 3.26 -4.43
C GLU A 156 -21.35 1.98 -5.19
N MET A 157 -20.31 1.27 -4.75
CA MET A 157 -19.82 0.07 -5.39
C MET A 157 -20.59 -1.20 -5.03
N LEU A 158 -21.51 -1.16 -4.03
CA LEU A 158 -22.38 -2.29 -3.74
C LEU A 158 -23.29 -2.67 -4.92
N LYS A 159 -23.56 -1.74 -5.82
CA LYS A 159 -24.40 -1.93 -7.03
C LYS A 159 -23.59 -2.25 -8.28
N LEU A 160 -22.25 -2.16 -8.20
CA LEU A 160 -21.35 -2.33 -9.32
C LEU A 160 -20.22 -3.30 -8.94
N ASP A 161 -19.76 -4.07 -9.89
CA ASP A 161 -18.48 -4.77 -9.80
C ASP A 161 -17.52 -4.13 -10.82
N PRO A 162 -16.49 -3.40 -10.38
CA PRO A 162 -15.57 -2.72 -11.28
C PRO A 162 -14.78 -3.69 -12.16
N ASN A 163 -14.70 -4.97 -11.76
CA ASN A 163 -13.95 -6.01 -12.44
C ASN A 163 -14.83 -7.01 -13.21
N GLN A 164 -16.14 -6.85 -13.20
CA GLN A 164 -17.10 -7.80 -13.81
C GLN A 164 -16.80 -8.09 -15.27
N ARG A 165 -16.31 -7.11 -16.04
CA ARG A 165 -15.99 -7.27 -17.46
C ARG A 165 -14.80 -8.18 -17.73
N ARG A 166 -13.95 -8.43 -16.74
CA ARG A 166 -12.77 -9.31 -16.87
C ARG A 166 -13.10 -10.79 -16.70
N LEU A 167 -14.22 -11.10 -16.03
CA LEU A 167 -14.65 -12.49 -15.80
C LEU A 167 -15.45 -13.05 -16.98
N ALA A 168 -15.77 -12.23 -17.98
CA ALA A 168 -16.58 -12.60 -19.14
C ALA A 168 -15.74 -12.93 -20.40
N THR A 169 -14.40 -12.95 -20.31
CA THR A 169 -13.47 -13.42 -21.34
C THR A 169 -12.78 -14.69 -20.90
#